data_0e3f74eb578c28d75faca31eda547e98
#
_entry.id   0e3f74eb578c28d75faca31eda547e98
#
_cell.length_a   1.000
_cell.length_b   1.000
_cell.length_c   1.000
_cell.angle_alpha   90.00
_cell.angle_beta   90.00
_cell.angle_gamma   90.00
#
_symmetry.space_group_name_H-M   'P 1'
#
loop_
_entity.id
_entity.type
_entity.pdbx_description
1 polymer ?
#
loop_
_entity_poly.entity_id
_entity_poly.type
_entity_poly.pdbx_seq_one_letter_code
_entity_poly.pdbx_strand_id
1 'polypeptide(L)'
;MPVFSTHFKSDGISISLHTTKIYNGKTMPNLETSSKKLHIIRTAIRLFTTHGFHTTGVDLIVKESEIPKATLYNYFHSKERLIEMCIAFQKSLLKEEVLAIIYSSRYCTPTDKLKEIVVLHVNSNSLYHLLLKAFFEIKVAYQQAYRMAIEYRKWLTREIFELIFSLETRALKPDANMVLNLIDGLMFGFLSTNSLGERDVVVEYFFKPTCLR
;
A
#
# COMPACT_ATOMS: atom_id res chain seq x y z
N MET A 1 16.84 -16.89 16.15
CA MET A 1 15.37 -16.97 16.28
C MET A 1 14.88 -15.63 16.79
N PRO A 2 14.17 -14.80 16.03
CA PRO A 2 13.51 -13.61 16.56
C PRO A 2 12.07 -13.97 16.92
N VAL A 3 11.69 -13.64 18.16
CA VAL A 3 10.36 -13.87 18.73
C VAL A 3 9.43 -12.79 18.17
N PHE A 4 8.43 -13.20 17.39
CA PHE A 4 7.33 -12.34 16.98
C PHE A 4 6.24 -12.38 18.04
N SER A 5 5.98 -11.25 18.69
CA SER A 5 4.79 -11.06 19.51
C SER A 5 3.79 -10.23 18.69
N THR A 6 2.81 -10.90 18.08
CA THR A 6 1.67 -10.27 17.42
C THR A 6 0.47 -10.35 18.34
N HIS A 7 0.02 -9.21 18.86
CA HIS A 7 -1.30 -9.10 19.45
C HIS A 7 -2.17 -8.28 18.51
N PHE A 8 -3.07 -8.96 17.82
CA PHE A 8 -4.13 -8.34 17.02
C PHE A 8 -5.42 -8.28 17.87
N LYS A 9 -5.92 -7.09 18.14
CA LYS A 9 -7.31 -6.86 18.57
C LYS A 9 -7.98 -5.94 17.57
N SER A 10 -9.14 -6.35 17.06
CA SER A 10 -10.06 -5.54 16.27
C SER A 10 -10.45 -4.30 17.07
N ASP A 11 -10.49 -3.14 16.41
CA ASP A 11 -10.81 -1.81 16.90
C ASP A 11 -9.65 -0.98 17.46
N GLY A 12 -8.56 -0.94 16.74
CA GLY A 12 -7.47 -0.03 17.04
C GLY A 12 -6.14 -0.62 16.59
N ILE A 13 -5.67 -0.15 15.45
CA ILE A 13 -4.35 -0.56 14.95
C ILE A 13 -3.29 -0.06 15.94
N SER A 14 -2.84 -0.92 16.84
CA SER A 14 -1.66 -0.68 17.65
C SER A 14 -0.44 -1.17 16.88
N ILE A 15 0.22 -0.26 16.18
CA ILE A 15 1.48 -0.53 15.49
C ILE A 15 2.61 -0.33 16.51
N SER A 16 3.20 -1.41 16.97
CA SER A 16 4.48 -1.36 17.70
C SER A 16 5.60 -1.06 16.69
N LEU A 17 6.05 0.20 16.68
CA LEU A 17 7.12 0.70 15.81
C LEU A 17 8.51 0.42 16.44
N HIS A 18 8.85 -0.83 16.65
CA HIS A 18 10.21 -1.22 16.99
C HIS A 18 10.70 -2.29 16.02
N THR A 19 11.25 -1.85 14.91
CA THR A 19 12.43 -2.51 14.30
C THR A 19 12.95 -1.66 13.14
N THR A 20 14.12 -1.06 13.36
CA THR A 20 14.96 -0.52 12.29
C THR A 20 15.47 -1.70 11.47
N LYS A 21 14.84 -2.02 10.34
CA LYS A 21 15.40 -2.95 9.36
C LYS A 21 16.07 -2.16 8.25
N ILE A 22 17.39 -2.31 8.16
CA ILE A 22 18.22 -1.82 7.08
C ILE A 22 17.96 -2.73 5.87
N TYR A 23 17.31 -2.20 4.82
CA TYR A 23 17.26 -2.82 3.51
C TYR A 23 18.15 -2.01 2.56
N ASN A 24 19.18 -2.63 2.01
CA ASN A 24 20.08 -2.08 0.97
C ASN A 24 20.70 -0.71 1.26
N GLY A 25 21.27 -0.49 2.45
CA GLY A 25 22.15 0.66 2.71
C GLY A 25 21.53 2.06 2.63
N LYS A 26 20.22 2.21 2.44
CA LYS A 26 19.51 3.47 2.53
C LYS A 26 18.66 3.48 3.78
N THR A 27 19.04 4.32 4.71
CA THR A 27 18.23 4.67 5.89
C THR A 27 16.83 5.09 5.44
N MET A 28 15.81 4.32 5.84
CA MET A 28 14.43 4.80 5.79
C MET A 28 14.37 6.11 6.59
N PRO A 29 13.61 7.12 6.14
CA PRO A 29 13.44 8.31 6.95
C PRO A 29 12.93 7.88 8.32
N ASN A 30 13.68 8.24 9.37
CA ASN A 30 13.43 7.86 10.76
C ASN A 30 12.02 8.34 11.13
N LEU A 31 11.04 7.44 11.13
CA LEU A 31 9.68 7.69 11.59
C LEU A 31 9.63 7.59 13.13
N GLU A 32 10.58 8.19 13.82
CA GLU A 32 10.39 8.62 15.20
C GLU A 32 9.35 9.75 15.22
N THR A 33 8.14 9.31 15.00
CA THR A 33 7.02 10.21 14.80
C THR A 33 6.41 10.45 16.16
N SER A 34 6.42 11.70 16.62
CA SER A 34 5.54 12.08 17.71
C SER A 34 4.11 11.64 17.36
N SER A 35 3.30 11.27 18.33
CA SER A 35 1.91 10.85 18.12
C SER A 35 1.12 11.86 17.26
N LYS A 36 1.41 13.17 17.41
CA LYS A 36 0.81 14.26 16.63
C LYS A 36 1.17 14.18 15.14
N LYS A 37 2.42 13.90 14.81
CA LYS A 37 2.86 13.78 13.40
C LYS A 37 2.18 12.61 12.71
N LEU A 38 2.09 11.45 13.38
CA LEU A 38 1.39 10.27 12.86
C LEU A 38 -0.11 10.54 12.70
N HIS A 39 -0.71 11.28 13.63
CA HIS A 39 -2.11 11.67 13.53
C HIS A 39 -2.38 12.55 12.29
N ILE A 40 -1.51 13.56 12.03
CA ILE A 40 -1.61 14.36 10.79
C ILE A 40 -1.48 13.48 9.55
N ILE A 41 -0.50 12.56 9.51
CA ILE A 41 -0.30 11.64 8.36
C ILE A 41 -1.56 10.81 8.11
N ARG A 42 -2.14 10.20 9.15
CA ARG A 42 -3.37 9.38 9.00
C ARG A 42 -4.57 10.21 8.54
N THR A 43 -4.76 11.39 9.10
CA THR A 43 -5.82 12.33 8.68
C THR A 43 -5.62 12.74 7.23
N ALA A 44 -4.40 13.10 6.83
CA ALA A 44 -4.09 13.49 5.47
C ALA A 44 -4.30 12.32 4.49
N ILE A 45 -3.88 11.10 4.84
CA ILE A 45 -4.13 9.90 4.02
C ILE A 45 -5.62 9.71 3.78
N ARG A 46 -6.44 9.76 4.83
CA ARG A 46 -7.90 9.64 4.71
C ARG A 46 -8.47 10.71 3.77
N LEU A 47 -8.07 11.96 3.95
CA LEU A 47 -8.57 13.07 3.14
C LEU A 47 -8.10 12.97 1.67
N PHE A 48 -6.84 12.65 1.41
CA PHE A 48 -6.33 12.44 0.06
C PHE A 48 -7.01 11.26 -0.62
N THR A 49 -7.26 10.18 0.10
CA THR A 49 -7.97 9.02 -0.42
C THR A 49 -9.41 9.37 -0.79
N THR A 50 -10.12 10.13 0.05
CA THR A 50 -11.54 10.47 -0.15
C THR A 50 -11.71 11.59 -1.20
N HIS A 51 -10.98 12.69 -1.04
CA HIS A 51 -11.19 13.91 -1.81
C HIS A 51 -10.17 14.15 -2.93
N GLY A 52 -9.05 13.41 -2.96
CA GLY A 52 -7.95 13.60 -3.90
C GLY A 52 -6.88 14.58 -3.41
N PHE A 53 -5.72 14.48 -4.04
CA PHE A 53 -4.54 15.26 -3.65
C PHE A 53 -4.69 16.77 -3.94
N HIS A 54 -5.33 17.12 -5.06
CA HIS A 54 -5.47 18.52 -5.47
C HIS A 54 -6.53 19.25 -4.65
N THR A 55 -7.64 18.58 -4.39
CA THR A 55 -8.80 19.14 -3.69
C THR A 55 -8.56 19.29 -2.19
N THR A 56 -7.74 18.42 -1.61
CA THR A 56 -7.41 18.45 -0.18
C THR A 56 -6.40 19.56 0.11
N GLY A 57 -6.85 20.69 0.62
CA GLY A 57 -6.00 21.80 1.08
C GLY A 57 -5.42 21.56 2.48
N VAL A 58 -4.33 22.28 2.82
CA VAL A 58 -3.71 22.23 4.16
C VAL A 58 -4.70 22.66 5.25
N ASP A 59 -5.55 23.64 4.98
CA ASP A 59 -6.53 24.14 5.95
C ASP A 59 -7.59 23.08 6.30
N LEU A 60 -7.97 22.24 5.34
CA LEU A 60 -8.86 21.11 5.61
C LEU A 60 -8.15 20.07 6.51
N ILE A 61 -6.88 19.78 6.26
CA ILE A 61 -6.10 18.84 7.07
C ILE A 61 -5.94 19.36 8.50
N VAL A 62 -5.66 20.65 8.67
CA VAL A 62 -5.57 21.34 9.97
C VAL A 62 -6.89 21.22 10.72
N LYS A 63 -8.01 21.54 10.06
CA LYS A 63 -9.35 21.43 10.63
C LYS A 63 -9.68 20.02 11.10
N GLU A 64 -9.46 19.04 10.24
CA GLU A 64 -9.82 17.64 10.49
C GLU A 64 -8.86 16.93 11.47
N SER A 65 -7.60 17.38 11.56
CA SER A 65 -6.63 16.85 12.52
C SER A 65 -6.67 17.55 13.88
N GLU A 66 -7.37 18.68 13.98
CA GLU A 66 -7.41 19.54 15.18
C GLU A 66 -5.99 19.97 15.65
N ILE A 67 -5.02 19.99 14.73
CA ILE A 67 -3.64 20.37 15.03
C ILE A 67 -3.36 21.76 14.45
N PRO A 68 -2.77 22.69 15.22
CA PRO A 68 -2.47 24.03 14.73
C PRO A 68 -1.63 24.02 13.44
N LYS A 69 -1.95 24.92 12.51
CA LYS A 69 -1.28 25.05 11.21
C LYS A 69 0.23 25.22 11.34
N ALA A 70 0.70 25.97 12.33
CA ALA A 70 2.12 26.13 12.63
C ALA A 70 2.78 24.79 12.97
N THR A 71 2.11 23.93 13.74
CA THR A 71 2.61 22.59 14.09
C THR A 71 2.72 21.69 12.86
N LEU A 72 1.74 21.74 11.95
CA LEU A 72 1.78 21.00 10.69
C LEU A 72 3.00 21.43 9.86
N TYR A 73 3.21 22.73 9.68
CA TYR A 73 4.36 23.24 8.92
C TYR A 73 5.71 22.95 9.59
N ASN A 74 5.77 22.92 10.92
CA ASN A 74 6.97 22.52 11.65
C ASN A 74 7.35 21.06 11.35
N TYR A 75 6.38 20.17 11.13
CA TYR A 75 6.65 18.76 10.82
C TYR A 75 6.94 18.50 9.33
N PHE A 76 6.24 19.20 8.45
CA PHE A 76 6.22 18.83 7.03
C PHE A 76 6.76 19.91 6.10
N HIS A 77 6.87 21.16 6.55
CA HIS A 77 7.32 22.35 5.82
C HIS A 77 6.43 22.72 4.61
N SER A 78 5.88 21.74 3.88
CA SER A 78 5.00 21.97 2.74
C SER A 78 3.97 20.86 2.57
N LYS A 79 2.95 21.10 1.74
CA LYS A 79 1.96 20.09 1.33
C LYS A 79 2.63 18.96 0.53
N GLU A 80 3.58 19.30 -0.32
CA GLU A 80 4.36 18.35 -1.11
C GLU A 80 5.04 17.33 -0.20
N ARG A 81 5.73 17.83 0.83
CA ARG A 81 6.43 16.97 1.78
C ARG A 81 5.48 16.10 2.61
N LEU A 82 4.31 16.63 2.96
CA LEU A 82 3.26 15.83 3.62
C LEU A 82 2.76 14.70 2.71
N ILE A 83 2.53 14.98 1.42
CA ILE A 83 2.12 13.96 0.44
C ILE A 83 3.21 12.88 0.31
N GLU A 84 4.48 13.27 0.20
CA GLU A 84 5.60 12.33 0.16
C GLU A 84 5.61 11.41 1.40
N MET A 85 5.43 11.99 2.58
CA MET A 85 5.37 11.23 3.84
C MET A 85 4.17 10.29 3.90
N CYS A 86 3.00 10.70 3.40
CA CYS A 86 1.82 9.84 3.31
C CYS A 86 2.05 8.64 2.38
N ILE A 87 2.61 8.88 1.18
CA ILE A 87 2.95 7.81 0.23
C ILE A 87 4.03 6.88 0.80
N ALA A 88 5.08 7.43 1.44
CA ALA A 88 6.12 6.62 2.08
C ALA A 88 5.55 5.71 3.18
N PHE A 89 4.67 6.26 4.01
CA PHE A 89 4.02 5.54 5.09
C PHE A 89 3.17 4.37 4.56
N GLN A 90 2.28 4.64 3.59
CA GLN A 90 1.46 3.60 2.97
C GLN A 90 2.29 2.54 2.26
N LYS A 91 3.32 2.97 1.50
CA LYS A 91 4.26 2.06 0.83
C LYS A 91 4.96 1.12 1.83
N SER A 92 5.37 1.62 2.98
CA SER A 92 6.04 0.80 4.00
C SER A 92 5.08 -0.24 4.59
N LEU A 93 3.88 0.17 4.97
CA LEU A 93 2.86 -0.75 5.50
C LEU A 93 2.51 -1.84 4.48
N LEU A 94 2.23 -1.47 3.23
CA LEU A 94 1.93 -2.45 2.17
C LEU A 94 3.06 -3.45 1.97
N LYS A 95 4.32 -2.99 2.01
CA LYS A 95 5.46 -3.90 1.90
C LYS A 95 5.54 -4.88 3.06
N GLU A 96 5.31 -4.41 4.27
CA GLU A 96 5.29 -5.27 5.46
C GLU A 96 4.20 -6.34 5.35
N GLU A 97 2.98 -5.96 4.94
CA GLU A 97 1.87 -6.90 4.75
C GLU A 97 2.15 -7.93 3.63
N VAL A 98 2.66 -7.49 2.48
CA VAL A 98 3.03 -8.40 1.38
C VAL A 98 4.13 -9.37 1.82
N LEU A 99 5.17 -8.88 2.49
CA LEU A 99 6.24 -9.76 3.00
C LEU A 99 5.74 -10.71 4.09
N ALA A 100 4.80 -10.27 4.94
CA ALA A 100 4.15 -11.13 5.91
C ALA A 100 3.39 -12.29 5.23
N ILE A 101 2.70 -12.03 4.10
CA ILE A 101 2.06 -13.08 3.31
C ILE A 101 3.10 -14.02 2.70
N ILE A 102 4.14 -13.47 2.05
CA ILE A 102 5.17 -14.26 1.35
C ILE A 102 5.89 -15.23 2.30
N TYR A 103 6.24 -14.76 3.49
CA TYR A 103 6.96 -15.56 4.49
C TYR A 103 6.08 -16.30 5.50
N SER A 104 4.76 -16.18 5.37
CA SER A 104 3.82 -16.89 6.24
C SER A 104 3.82 -18.38 5.93
N SER A 105 3.78 -19.20 6.98
CA SER A 105 3.49 -20.63 6.90
C SER A 105 2.00 -20.94 6.77
N ARG A 106 1.12 -19.94 6.93
CA ARG A 106 -0.34 -20.09 6.81
C ARG A 106 -0.77 -20.43 5.37
N TYR A 107 -0.06 -19.87 4.39
CA TYR A 107 -0.35 -20.09 2.97
C TYR A 107 0.56 -21.18 2.43
N CYS A 108 -0.01 -22.34 2.13
CA CYS A 108 0.77 -23.55 1.81
C CYS A 108 1.39 -23.50 0.41
N THR A 109 0.75 -22.81 -0.54
CA THR A 109 1.21 -22.74 -1.92
C THR A 109 1.54 -21.31 -2.35
N PRO A 110 2.45 -21.12 -3.33
CA PRO A 110 2.65 -19.81 -3.91
C PRO A 110 1.38 -19.22 -4.54
N THR A 111 0.48 -20.05 -5.07
CA THR A 111 -0.84 -19.63 -5.58
C THR A 111 -1.69 -19.02 -4.47
N ASP A 112 -1.74 -19.62 -3.27
CA ASP A 112 -2.48 -19.06 -2.14
C ASP A 112 -1.91 -17.71 -1.72
N LYS A 113 -0.57 -17.56 -1.75
CA LYS A 113 0.10 -16.30 -1.47
C LYS A 113 -0.23 -15.23 -2.49
N LEU A 114 -0.26 -15.58 -3.79
CA LEU A 114 -0.66 -14.66 -4.86
C LEU A 114 -2.12 -14.21 -4.71
N LYS A 115 -3.03 -15.12 -4.42
CA LYS A 115 -4.45 -14.79 -4.12
C LYS A 115 -4.55 -13.80 -2.96
N GLU A 116 -3.86 -14.08 -1.87
CA GLU A 116 -3.90 -13.21 -0.69
C GLU A 116 -3.28 -11.83 -0.97
N ILE A 117 -2.21 -11.75 -1.78
CA ILE A 117 -1.65 -10.47 -2.22
C ILE A 117 -2.68 -9.68 -3.04
N VAL A 118 -3.43 -10.32 -3.94
CA VAL A 118 -4.51 -9.65 -4.68
C VAL A 118 -5.59 -9.16 -3.72
N VAL A 119 -6.08 -10.01 -2.80
CA VAL A 119 -7.11 -9.65 -1.81
C VAL A 119 -6.64 -8.50 -0.90
N LEU A 120 -5.38 -8.50 -0.47
CA LEU A 120 -4.78 -7.41 0.32
C LEU A 120 -4.90 -6.06 -0.40
N HIS A 121 -4.65 -6.03 -1.72
CA HIS A 121 -4.68 -4.79 -2.51
C HIS A 121 -6.10 -4.36 -2.85
N VAL A 122 -7.05 -5.30 -2.93
CA VAL A 122 -8.43 -5.06 -3.36
C VAL A 122 -9.39 -5.31 -2.20
N ASN A 123 -9.43 -4.41 -1.26
CA ASN A 123 -10.44 -4.39 -0.19
C ASN A 123 -10.90 -2.96 0.07
N SER A 124 -12.00 -2.79 0.82
CA SER A 124 -12.60 -1.49 1.08
C SER A 124 -11.69 -0.51 1.82
N ASN A 125 -10.77 -1.04 2.62
CA ASN A 125 -9.80 -0.27 3.42
C ASN A 125 -8.38 -0.40 2.89
N SER A 126 -8.22 -0.74 1.60
CA SER A 126 -6.91 -1.02 1.03
C SER A 126 -5.95 0.16 1.16
N LEU A 127 -4.79 -0.13 1.72
CA LEU A 127 -3.66 0.79 1.75
C LEU A 127 -3.19 1.17 0.32
N TYR A 128 -3.49 0.33 -0.65
CA TYR A 128 -3.12 0.55 -2.06
C TYR A 128 -3.94 1.65 -2.73
N HIS A 129 -5.14 1.97 -2.21
CA HIS A 129 -6.01 2.98 -2.79
C HIS A 129 -5.31 4.34 -2.96
N LEU A 130 -4.60 4.83 -1.94
CA LEU A 130 -3.85 6.09 -2.03
C LEU A 130 -2.75 6.03 -3.10
N LEU A 131 -2.02 4.91 -3.21
CA LEU A 131 -0.96 4.74 -4.20
C LEU A 131 -1.54 4.68 -5.61
N LEU A 132 -2.64 3.97 -5.80
CA LEU A 132 -3.35 3.91 -7.09
C LEU A 132 -3.81 5.31 -7.52
N LYS A 133 -4.42 6.07 -6.62
CA LYS A 133 -4.86 7.44 -6.87
C LYS A 133 -3.68 8.37 -7.24
N ALA A 134 -2.52 8.15 -6.63
CA ALA A 134 -1.32 8.90 -6.96
C ALA A 134 -0.89 8.74 -8.42
N PHE A 135 -1.09 7.57 -9.04
CA PHE A 135 -0.73 7.36 -10.45
C PHE A 135 -1.49 8.28 -11.41
N PHE A 136 -2.71 8.64 -11.07
CA PHE A 136 -3.57 9.48 -11.93
C PHE A 136 -3.49 10.94 -11.61
N GLU A 137 -3.38 11.30 -10.32
CA GLU A 137 -3.54 12.68 -9.90
C GLU A 137 -2.23 13.47 -9.80
N ILE A 138 -1.10 12.82 -9.42
CA ILE A 138 0.08 13.59 -8.97
C ILE A 138 1.31 13.51 -9.86
N LYS A 139 1.22 12.86 -11.01
CA LYS A 139 2.35 12.66 -11.93
C LYS A 139 3.10 13.95 -12.27
N VAL A 140 2.38 15.04 -12.49
CA VAL A 140 2.95 16.33 -12.88
C VAL A 140 3.27 17.18 -11.65
N ALA A 141 2.31 17.30 -10.73
CA ALA A 141 2.39 18.25 -9.62
C ALA A 141 3.33 17.82 -8.48
N TYR A 142 3.40 16.52 -8.19
CA TYR A 142 4.14 15.97 -7.03
C TYR A 142 5.05 14.81 -7.46
N GLN A 143 6.02 15.11 -8.30
CA GLN A 143 6.85 14.13 -9.00
C GLN A 143 7.59 13.16 -8.06
N GLN A 144 8.06 13.62 -6.89
CA GLN A 144 8.77 12.75 -5.96
C GLN A 144 7.81 11.71 -5.33
N ALA A 145 6.63 12.13 -4.89
CA ALA A 145 5.61 11.25 -4.37
C ALA A 145 5.14 10.23 -5.44
N TYR A 146 4.96 10.70 -6.69
CA TYR A 146 4.66 9.83 -7.83
C TYR A 146 5.74 8.76 -8.04
N ARG A 147 7.03 9.15 -8.05
CA ARG A 147 8.14 8.19 -8.18
C ARG A 147 8.10 7.12 -7.08
N MET A 148 7.79 7.51 -5.85
CA MET A 148 7.69 6.56 -4.73
C MET A 148 6.55 5.55 -4.91
N ALA A 149 5.42 5.98 -5.47
CA ALA A 149 4.32 5.08 -5.81
C ALA A 149 4.70 4.11 -6.94
N ILE A 150 5.37 4.59 -8.00
CA ILE A 150 5.92 3.74 -9.08
C ILE A 150 6.97 2.74 -8.57
N GLU A 151 7.83 3.15 -7.62
CA GLU A 151 8.81 2.25 -7.00
C GLU A 151 8.13 1.10 -6.25
N TYR A 152 7.03 1.37 -5.55
CA TYR A 152 6.23 0.32 -4.93
C TYR A 152 5.71 -0.67 -5.96
N ARG A 153 5.12 -0.18 -7.05
CA ARG A 153 4.57 -1.00 -8.12
C ARG A 153 5.64 -1.89 -8.76
N LYS A 154 6.82 -1.34 -9.07
CA LYS A 154 7.97 -2.10 -9.59
C LYS A 154 8.44 -3.19 -8.61
N TRP A 155 8.49 -2.86 -7.32
CA TRP A 155 8.84 -3.81 -6.29
C TRP A 155 7.80 -4.94 -6.19
N LEU A 156 6.51 -4.60 -6.14
CA LEU A 156 5.42 -5.58 -6.08
C LEU A 156 5.45 -6.54 -7.29
N THR A 157 5.64 -5.99 -8.50
CA THR A 157 5.76 -6.81 -9.72
C THR A 157 6.90 -7.83 -9.61
N ARG A 158 8.02 -7.45 -9.01
CA ARG A 158 9.14 -8.37 -8.80
C ARG A 158 8.79 -9.47 -7.79
N GLU A 159 8.19 -9.13 -6.65
CA GLU A 159 7.78 -10.13 -5.66
C GLU A 159 6.73 -11.11 -6.23
N ILE A 160 5.78 -10.61 -7.00
CA ILE A 160 4.80 -11.44 -7.72
C ILE A 160 5.52 -12.37 -8.72
N PHE A 161 6.49 -11.84 -9.48
CA PHE A 161 7.27 -12.64 -10.44
C PHE A 161 8.02 -13.78 -9.75
N GLU A 162 8.69 -13.52 -8.63
CA GLU A 162 9.40 -14.55 -7.87
C GLU A 162 8.45 -15.67 -7.36
N LEU A 163 7.24 -15.31 -6.94
CA LEU A 163 6.23 -16.30 -6.56
C LEU A 163 5.78 -17.14 -7.76
N ILE A 164 5.51 -16.52 -8.91
CA ILE A 164 5.11 -17.23 -10.13
C ILE A 164 6.25 -18.13 -10.61
N PHE A 165 7.49 -17.62 -10.62
CA PHE A 165 8.67 -18.39 -11.03
C PHE A 165 8.91 -19.62 -10.14
N SER A 166 8.54 -19.56 -8.86
CA SER A 166 8.58 -20.73 -7.97
C SER A 166 7.55 -21.81 -8.29
N LEU A 167 6.48 -21.45 -9.02
CA LEU A 167 5.46 -22.40 -9.52
C LEU A 167 5.83 -22.97 -10.91
N GLU A 168 6.29 -22.09 -11.76
CA GLU A 168 6.59 -22.38 -13.17
C GLU A 168 7.91 -21.71 -13.56
N THR A 169 8.94 -22.51 -13.77
CA THR A 169 10.28 -22.02 -14.16
C THR A 169 10.34 -21.34 -15.53
N ARG A 170 9.28 -21.48 -16.35
CA ARG A 170 9.10 -20.79 -17.65
C ARG A 170 8.36 -19.46 -17.51
N ALA A 171 8.05 -19.03 -16.30
CA ALA A 171 7.37 -17.75 -16.05
C ALA A 171 8.12 -16.58 -16.70
N LEU A 172 7.36 -15.66 -17.27
CA LEU A 172 7.86 -14.46 -17.93
C LEU A 172 7.36 -13.21 -17.16
N LYS A 173 8.05 -12.09 -17.37
CA LYS A 173 7.60 -10.80 -16.76
C LYS A 173 6.14 -10.42 -17.07
N PRO A 174 5.61 -10.69 -18.28
CA PRO A 174 4.19 -10.47 -18.57
C PRO A 174 3.24 -11.16 -17.59
N ASP A 175 3.57 -12.33 -17.06
CA ASP A 175 2.71 -13.08 -16.12
C ASP A 175 2.52 -12.30 -14.82
N ALA A 176 3.59 -11.71 -14.29
CA ALA A 176 3.50 -10.84 -13.12
C ALA A 176 2.71 -9.55 -13.42
N ASN A 177 2.84 -9.01 -14.62
CA ASN A 177 2.06 -7.84 -15.04
C ASN A 177 0.57 -8.17 -15.17
N MET A 178 0.19 -9.40 -15.55
CA MET A 178 -1.21 -9.84 -15.59
C MET A 178 -1.84 -9.82 -14.19
N VAL A 179 -1.12 -10.33 -13.18
CA VAL A 179 -1.60 -10.27 -11.78
C VAL A 179 -1.72 -8.82 -11.30
N LEU A 180 -0.76 -7.96 -11.66
CA LEU A 180 -0.82 -6.54 -11.30
C LEU A 180 -2.00 -5.83 -11.99
N ASN A 181 -2.28 -6.15 -13.25
CA ASN A 181 -3.42 -5.62 -13.98
C ASN A 181 -4.75 -6.15 -13.41
N LEU A 182 -4.78 -7.37 -12.90
CA LEU A 182 -5.93 -7.91 -12.16
C LEU A 182 -6.20 -7.08 -10.90
N ILE A 183 -5.17 -6.77 -10.11
CA ILE A 183 -5.29 -5.90 -8.92
C ILE A 183 -5.88 -4.54 -9.31
N ASP A 184 -5.32 -3.90 -10.33
CA ASP A 184 -5.78 -2.58 -10.78
C ASP A 184 -7.24 -2.64 -11.29
N GLY A 185 -7.57 -3.62 -12.12
CA GLY A 185 -8.91 -3.80 -12.66
C GLY A 185 -9.96 -4.01 -11.58
N LEU A 186 -9.67 -4.88 -10.61
CA LEU A 186 -10.56 -5.11 -9.48
C LEU A 186 -10.70 -3.87 -8.59
N MET A 187 -9.62 -3.12 -8.38
CA MET A 187 -9.68 -1.88 -7.61
C MET A 187 -10.49 -0.81 -8.33
N PHE A 188 -10.37 -0.67 -9.65
CA PHE A 188 -11.22 0.21 -10.46
C PHE A 188 -12.68 -0.20 -10.39
N GLY A 189 -12.98 -1.49 -10.51
CA GLY A 189 -14.31 -2.03 -10.33
C GLY A 189 -14.91 -1.62 -8.98
N PHE A 190 -14.15 -1.83 -7.90
CA PHE A 190 -14.56 -1.41 -6.55
C PHE A 190 -14.80 0.10 -6.46
N LEU A 191 -13.90 0.93 -6.98
CA LEU A 191 -14.03 2.40 -6.91
C LEU A 191 -15.21 2.94 -7.72
N SER A 192 -15.62 2.24 -8.79
CA SER A 192 -16.75 2.65 -9.61
C SER A 192 -18.10 2.22 -9.04
N THR A 193 -18.18 1.06 -8.40
CA THR A 193 -19.45 0.47 -7.92
C THR A 193 -19.60 0.49 -6.40
N ASN A 194 -18.52 0.76 -5.68
CA ASN A 194 -18.40 0.64 -4.23
C ASN A 194 -18.79 -0.77 -3.72
N SER A 195 -18.58 -1.80 -4.56
CA SER A 195 -18.91 -3.20 -4.28
C SER A 195 -17.71 -4.10 -4.52
N LEU A 196 -17.48 -5.02 -3.58
CA LEU A 196 -16.50 -6.11 -3.71
C LEU A 196 -17.14 -7.44 -4.13
N GLY A 197 -18.43 -7.43 -4.47
CA GLY A 197 -19.23 -8.65 -4.64
C GLY A 197 -18.68 -9.67 -5.63
N GLU A 198 -17.98 -9.21 -6.65
CA GLU A 198 -17.39 -10.09 -7.68
C GLU A 198 -15.90 -10.36 -7.47
N ARG A 199 -15.24 -9.68 -6.53
CA ARG A 199 -13.79 -9.80 -6.32
C ARG A 199 -13.35 -11.25 -6.12
N ASP A 200 -13.96 -11.94 -5.18
CA ASP A 200 -13.54 -13.29 -4.80
C ASP A 200 -13.81 -14.29 -5.94
N VAL A 201 -14.92 -14.10 -6.66
CA VAL A 201 -15.24 -14.90 -7.85
C VAL A 201 -14.19 -14.70 -8.95
N VAL A 202 -13.81 -13.45 -9.23
CA VAL A 202 -12.79 -13.13 -10.23
C VAL A 202 -11.43 -13.65 -9.83
N VAL A 203 -11.04 -13.50 -8.56
CA VAL A 203 -9.77 -14.02 -8.03
C VAL A 203 -9.73 -15.54 -8.16
N GLU A 204 -10.78 -16.25 -7.73
CA GLU A 204 -10.85 -17.71 -7.86
C GLU A 204 -10.83 -18.16 -9.32
N TYR A 205 -11.52 -17.45 -10.20
CA TYR A 205 -11.51 -17.76 -11.64
C TYR A 205 -10.11 -17.58 -12.25
N PHE A 206 -9.43 -16.46 -11.95
CA PHE A 206 -8.10 -16.14 -12.49
C PHE A 206 -7.03 -17.16 -12.09
N PHE A 207 -7.08 -17.65 -10.86
CA PHE A 207 -6.10 -18.62 -10.34
C PHE A 207 -6.51 -20.08 -10.52
N LYS A 208 -7.53 -20.38 -11.34
CA LYS A 208 -7.81 -21.76 -11.73
C LYS A 208 -6.65 -22.34 -12.55
N PRO A 209 -6.32 -23.64 -12.40
CA PRO A 209 -5.20 -24.28 -13.09
C PRO A 209 -5.21 -24.17 -14.63
N THR A 210 -6.36 -23.85 -15.21
CA THR A 210 -6.57 -23.68 -16.67
C THR A 210 -6.23 -22.30 -17.21
N CYS A 211 -6.08 -21.28 -16.35
CA CYS A 211 -5.87 -19.88 -16.77
C CYS A 211 -4.41 -19.40 -16.71
N LEU A 212 -3.53 -20.16 -16.05
CA LEU A 212 -2.11 -19.84 -15.90
C LEU A 212 -1.21 -20.76 -16.76
N ARG A 213 -1.69 -21.18 -17.95
CA ARG A 213 -0.90 -21.91 -18.94
C ARG A 213 -0.40 -20.99 -20.04
#